data_058a48321b79fc9a19d031b044b83b89
#
_entry.id   058a48321b79fc9a19d031b044b83b89
#
_cell.length_a   1.000
_cell.length_b   1.000
_cell.length_c   1.000
_cell.angle_alpha   90.00
_cell.angle_beta   90.00
_cell.angle_gamma   90.00
#
_symmetry.space_group_name_H-M   'P 1'
#
loop_
_entity.id
_entity.type
_entity.pdbx_description
1 polymer ?
#
loop_
_entity_poly.entity_id
_entity_poly.type
_entity_poly.pdbx_seq_one_letter_code
_entity_poly.pdbx_strand_id
1 'polypeptide(L)'
;MNESLAPPVVWYEGLARYQQQGIAHVLATVVAVNGSAPRALQAKMIVTQDGIVDTLGGGGLEHDVITTARQLLNGEIAATVSKQVKPKVSETDSESASVSSKAVRREAVYTKHYPLGAKLAQCCGGSVTVMFECFNVTPPMSVLVFGAGHVASALMTILAELPCQVDWVDSRPEMFERYLVDKSNINQASTNKLSTNKSGQTDFTYQSTELHNQTAELQSALSKSKLYNLPAHIRPHIDDEPVDFVRPFIEQGGQRFILVMTHDHSVDFELVRAALDTISDTSLPHDKCSDISTPYVGCIASATKAKRFKDRLMQRGYSEQLVNQLVMPIGLQIGGKEPMAVAVSIVAQLLQQYHQATP
;
A
#
# COMPACT_ATOMS: atom_id res chain seq x y z
N MET A 1 4.90 -4.22 -20.05
CA MET A 1 3.84 -5.24 -20.09
C MET A 1 3.99 -6.07 -18.83
N ASN A 2 3.09 -5.91 -17.87
CA ASN A 2 3.06 -6.74 -16.67
C ASN A 2 2.77 -8.17 -17.12
N GLU A 3 3.72 -9.09 -16.94
CA GLU A 3 3.42 -10.51 -16.99
C GLU A 3 2.36 -10.77 -15.90
N SER A 4 1.17 -11.06 -16.36
CA SER A 4 0.05 -11.48 -15.53
C SER A 4 0.42 -12.83 -14.90
N LEU A 5 1.01 -12.80 -13.70
CA LEU A 5 1.11 -14.01 -12.88
C LEU A 5 -0.28 -14.64 -12.78
N ALA A 6 -0.37 -15.95 -13.03
CA ALA A 6 -1.63 -16.68 -12.89
C ALA A 6 -2.32 -16.31 -11.57
N PRO A 7 -3.67 -16.20 -11.55
CA PRO A 7 -4.39 -15.86 -10.32
C PRO A 7 -4.06 -16.88 -9.22
N PRO A 8 -3.96 -16.46 -7.94
CA PRO A 8 -3.70 -17.36 -6.84
C PRO A 8 -4.86 -18.37 -6.71
N VAL A 9 -4.55 -19.63 -6.44
CA VAL A 9 -5.54 -20.71 -6.35
C VAL A 9 -5.91 -21.01 -4.91
N VAL A 10 -4.98 -20.80 -3.97
CA VAL A 10 -5.16 -21.09 -2.54
C VAL A 10 -5.07 -19.81 -1.70
N TRP A 11 -5.81 -19.77 -0.59
CA TRP A 11 -5.97 -18.56 0.22
C TRP A 11 -4.66 -17.97 0.72
N TYR A 12 -3.66 -18.77 1.10
CA TYR A 12 -2.38 -18.27 1.63
C TYR A 12 -1.51 -17.60 0.55
N GLU A 13 -1.58 -18.08 -0.70
CA GLU A 13 -0.92 -17.41 -1.84
C GLU A 13 -1.60 -16.09 -2.16
N GLY A 14 -2.95 -16.08 -2.11
CA GLY A 14 -3.76 -14.88 -2.29
C GLY A 14 -3.43 -13.84 -1.22
N LEU A 15 -3.38 -14.24 0.05
CA LEU A 15 -3.05 -13.36 1.17
C LEU A 15 -1.68 -12.71 0.97
N ALA A 16 -0.63 -13.50 0.71
CA ALA A 16 0.72 -12.98 0.51
C ALA A 16 0.78 -12.01 -0.68
N ARG A 17 0.19 -12.39 -1.83
CA ARG A 17 0.19 -11.58 -3.05
C ARG A 17 -0.56 -10.28 -2.87
N TYR A 18 -1.78 -10.31 -2.33
CA TYR A 18 -2.61 -9.12 -2.20
C TYR A 18 -2.06 -8.15 -1.15
N GLN A 19 -1.44 -8.65 -0.08
CA GLN A 19 -0.72 -7.80 0.86
C GLN A 19 0.48 -7.10 0.22
N GLN A 20 1.30 -7.82 -0.55
CA GLN A 20 2.43 -7.24 -1.27
C GLN A 20 2.01 -6.21 -2.32
N GLN A 21 0.87 -6.42 -2.97
CA GLN A 21 0.34 -5.53 -4.01
C GLN A 21 -0.49 -4.37 -3.43
N GLY A 22 -0.74 -4.34 -2.11
CA GLY A 22 -1.60 -3.33 -1.48
C GLY A 22 -3.07 -3.43 -1.91
N ILE A 23 -3.52 -4.60 -2.42
CA ILE A 23 -4.90 -4.81 -2.85
C ILE A 23 -5.79 -4.99 -1.62
N ALA A 24 -6.87 -4.21 -1.54
CA ALA A 24 -7.88 -4.36 -0.49
C ALA A 24 -8.56 -5.73 -0.57
N HIS A 25 -8.55 -6.49 0.53
CA HIS A 25 -9.14 -7.81 0.57
C HIS A 25 -9.61 -8.20 1.98
N VAL A 26 -10.51 -9.17 2.04
CA VAL A 26 -11.04 -9.75 3.27
C VAL A 26 -10.68 -11.22 3.32
N LEU A 27 -10.08 -11.67 4.41
CA LEU A 27 -9.93 -13.08 4.74
C LEU A 27 -11.13 -13.52 5.56
N ALA A 28 -11.96 -14.39 4.99
CA ALA A 28 -13.09 -15.01 5.66
C ALA A 28 -12.70 -16.39 6.20
N THR A 29 -12.86 -16.62 7.50
CA THR A 29 -12.47 -17.85 8.18
C THR A 29 -13.67 -18.45 8.91
N VAL A 30 -13.95 -19.74 8.71
CA VAL A 30 -14.95 -20.49 9.51
C VAL A 30 -14.40 -20.75 10.91
N VAL A 31 -14.97 -20.09 11.93
CA VAL A 31 -14.51 -20.17 13.33
C VAL A 31 -15.39 -21.00 14.23
N ALA A 32 -16.65 -21.31 13.83
CA ALA A 32 -17.51 -22.23 14.54
C ALA A 32 -18.46 -22.94 13.57
N VAL A 33 -18.77 -24.21 13.85
CA VAL A 33 -19.70 -25.04 13.11
C VAL A 33 -20.58 -25.77 14.13
N ASN A 34 -21.91 -25.69 13.95
CA ASN A 34 -22.88 -26.43 14.71
C ASN A 34 -23.76 -27.24 13.76
N GLY A 35 -23.83 -28.57 13.96
CA GLY A 35 -24.55 -29.48 13.07
C GLY A 35 -23.82 -29.73 11.74
N SER A 36 -24.56 -30.05 10.68
CA SER A 36 -24.01 -30.31 9.36
C SER A 36 -23.67 -28.98 8.62
N ALA A 37 -22.44 -28.85 8.10
CA ALA A 37 -21.98 -27.71 7.35
C ALA A 37 -21.21 -28.12 6.09
N PRO A 38 -21.15 -27.29 5.04
CA PRO A 38 -20.52 -27.61 3.76
C PRO A 38 -19.00 -27.71 3.83
N ARG A 39 -18.37 -27.10 4.83
CA ARG A 39 -16.91 -27.13 5.06
C ARG A 39 -16.58 -27.27 6.55
N ALA A 40 -15.38 -27.78 6.80
CA ALA A 40 -14.85 -27.94 8.14
C ALA A 40 -14.48 -26.60 8.80
N LEU A 41 -14.31 -26.66 10.12
CA LEU A 41 -13.70 -25.58 10.90
C LEU A 41 -12.35 -25.17 10.27
N GLN A 42 -12.01 -23.89 10.33
CA GLN A 42 -10.80 -23.29 9.76
C GLN A 42 -10.75 -23.19 8.22
N ALA A 43 -11.81 -23.57 7.49
CA ALA A 43 -11.89 -23.26 6.06
C ALA A 43 -11.76 -21.75 5.86
N LYS A 44 -11.00 -21.35 4.82
CA LYS A 44 -10.68 -19.95 4.54
C LYS A 44 -10.93 -19.61 3.08
N MET A 45 -11.29 -18.37 2.86
CA MET A 45 -11.48 -17.77 1.52
C MET A 45 -11.04 -16.32 1.56
N ILE A 46 -10.44 -15.84 0.48
CA ILE A 46 -10.17 -14.42 0.31
C ILE A 46 -11.17 -13.83 -0.68
N VAL A 47 -11.66 -12.64 -0.36
CA VAL A 47 -12.56 -11.85 -1.20
C VAL A 47 -11.94 -10.50 -1.48
N THR A 48 -11.89 -10.14 -2.76
CA THR A 48 -11.58 -8.79 -3.24
C THR A 48 -12.84 -8.19 -3.87
N GLN A 49 -12.78 -6.95 -4.35
CA GLN A 49 -13.89 -6.36 -5.09
C GLN A 49 -14.20 -7.16 -6.35
N ASP A 50 -13.17 -7.63 -7.06
CA ASP A 50 -13.30 -8.22 -8.40
C ASP A 50 -13.22 -9.75 -8.43
N GLY A 51 -12.76 -10.38 -7.31
CA GLY A 51 -12.51 -11.81 -7.32
C GLY A 51 -12.57 -12.48 -5.95
N ILE A 52 -12.39 -13.79 -5.98
CA ILE A 52 -12.28 -14.66 -4.81
C ILE A 52 -11.11 -15.62 -4.99
N VAL A 53 -10.52 -16.05 -3.88
CA VAL A 53 -9.49 -17.11 -3.85
C VAL A 53 -9.90 -18.14 -2.81
N ASP A 54 -9.90 -19.43 -3.19
CA ASP A 54 -10.37 -20.55 -2.40
C ASP A 54 -11.91 -20.53 -2.19
N THR A 55 -12.46 -21.40 -1.33
CA THR A 55 -13.92 -21.57 -1.16
C THR A 55 -14.30 -21.99 0.26
N LEU A 56 -15.45 -21.53 0.73
CA LEU A 56 -16.09 -22.00 1.96
C LEU A 56 -17.13 -23.12 1.72
N GLY A 57 -17.10 -23.77 0.56
CA GLY A 57 -17.95 -24.93 0.22
C GLY A 57 -19.08 -24.64 -0.75
N GLY A 58 -19.11 -23.42 -1.33
CA GLY A 58 -20.10 -23.04 -2.35
C GLY A 58 -21.50 -22.77 -1.81
N GLY A 59 -22.44 -22.56 -2.75
CA GLY A 59 -23.84 -22.36 -2.45
C GLY A 59 -24.18 -21.02 -1.76
N GLY A 60 -25.32 -20.99 -1.07
CA GLY A 60 -25.86 -19.78 -0.45
C GLY A 60 -24.97 -19.19 0.64
N LEU A 61 -24.27 -20.03 1.42
CA LEU A 61 -23.33 -19.55 2.44
C LEU A 61 -22.21 -18.72 1.81
N GLU A 62 -21.57 -19.24 0.77
CA GLU A 62 -20.46 -18.57 0.10
C GLU A 62 -20.89 -17.25 -0.52
N HIS A 63 -22.05 -17.23 -1.18
CA HIS A 63 -22.62 -16.01 -1.74
C HIS A 63 -22.85 -14.91 -0.67
N ASP A 64 -23.43 -15.29 0.48
CA ASP A 64 -23.68 -14.35 1.58
C ASP A 64 -22.38 -13.87 2.23
N VAL A 65 -21.37 -14.73 2.33
CA VAL A 65 -20.03 -14.38 2.83
C VAL A 65 -19.35 -13.41 1.88
N ILE A 66 -19.38 -13.63 0.57
CA ILE A 66 -18.82 -12.73 -0.45
C ILE A 66 -19.51 -11.37 -0.38
N THR A 67 -20.84 -11.36 -0.28
CA THR A 67 -21.62 -10.12 -0.16
C THR A 67 -21.21 -9.33 1.10
N THR A 68 -21.14 -10.01 2.25
CA THR A 68 -20.71 -9.38 3.52
C THR A 68 -19.27 -8.85 3.44
N ALA A 69 -18.36 -9.62 2.84
CA ALA A 69 -16.97 -9.21 2.67
C ALA A 69 -16.84 -7.94 1.79
N ARG A 70 -17.59 -7.86 0.69
CA ARG A 70 -17.61 -6.68 -0.18
C ARG A 70 -18.24 -5.46 0.49
N GLN A 71 -19.29 -5.64 1.31
CA GLN A 71 -19.85 -4.57 2.12
C GLN A 71 -18.84 -4.02 3.15
N LEU A 72 -18.01 -4.90 3.73
CA LEU A 72 -16.91 -4.47 4.61
C LEU A 72 -15.83 -3.70 3.83
N LEU A 73 -15.47 -4.15 2.63
CA LEU A 73 -14.51 -3.44 1.76
C LEU A 73 -15.01 -2.05 1.36
N ASN A 74 -16.33 -1.92 1.12
CA ASN A 74 -16.96 -0.64 0.76
C ASN A 74 -17.23 0.27 1.98
N GLY A 75 -16.99 -0.23 3.20
CA GLY A 75 -17.32 0.54 4.41
C GLY A 75 -18.82 0.64 4.73
N GLU A 76 -19.67 -0.14 4.05
CA GLU A 76 -21.12 -0.18 4.28
C GLU A 76 -21.45 -0.84 5.62
N ILE A 77 -20.60 -1.75 6.09
CA ILE A 77 -20.67 -2.38 7.41
C ILE A 77 -19.45 -1.93 8.19
N ALA A 78 -19.69 -1.25 9.32
CA ALA A 78 -18.62 -0.94 10.25
C ALA A 78 -18.23 -2.21 11.00
N ALA A 79 -16.97 -2.63 10.89
CA ALA A 79 -16.42 -3.67 11.73
C ALA A 79 -16.35 -3.14 13.17
N THR A 80 -17.14 -3.71 14.06
CA THR A 80 -17.19 -3.30 15.46
C THR A 80 -15.96 -3.83 16.17
N VAL A 81 -15.08 -2.93 16.62
CA VAL A 81 -14.03 -3.29 17.57
C VAL A 81 -14.71 -3.88 18.80
N SER A 82 -14.47 -5.15 19.11
CA SER A 82 -14.89 -5.76 20.37
C SER A 82 -14.35 -4.89 21.50
N LYS A 83 -15.24 -4.27 22.30
CA LYS A 83 -14.85 -3.54 23.50
C LYS A 83 -14.00 -4.50 24.33
N GLN A 84 -12.75 -4.19 24.53
CA GLN A 84 -11.91 -4.90 25.48
C GLN A 84 -12.65 -4.93 26.80
N VAL A 85 -12.79 -6.12 27.39
CA VAL A 85 -13.29 -6.29 28.75
C VAL A 85 -12.33 -5.52 29.65
N LYS A 86 -12.75 -4.35 30.12
CA LYS A 86 -12.01 -3.60 31.13
C LYS A 86 -11.95 -4.46 32.38
N PRO A 87 -10.76 -4.72 32.95
CA PRO A 87 -10.72 -5.24 34.31
C PRO A 87 -11.39 -4.22 35.23
N LYS A 88 -12.28 -4.68 36.09
CA LYS A 88 -12.89 -3.85 37.13
C LYS A 88 -11.80 -3.31 38.03
N VAL A 89 -11.48 -2.04 37.88
CA VAL A 89 -10.78 -1.26 38.89
C VAL A 89 -11.80 -0.20 39.36
N SER A 90 -11.97 -0.15 40.67
CA SER A 90 -12.91 0.68 41.45
C SER A 90 -12.84 2.16 41.09
N GLU A 91 -14.03 2.74 41.05
CA GLU A 91 -14.31 4.17 40.84
C GLU A 91 -13.62 5.07 41.87
N THR A 92 -12.98 6.13 41.39
CA THR A 92 -12.94 7.42 42.03
C THR A 92 -12.99 8.51 40.96
N ASP A 93 -13.86 9.46 41.21
CA ASP A 93 -14.30 10.55 40.36
C ASP A 93 -13.18 11.45 39.84
N SER A 94 -13.26 11.88 38.60
CA SER A 94 -13.06 13.27 38.20
C SER A 94 -13.50 13.52 36.75
N GLU A 95 -14.25 14.58 36.57
CA GLU A 95 -14.91 15.10 35.37
C GLU A 95 -13.99 15.53 34.24
N SER A 96 -14.63 15.55 33.07
CA SER A 96 -14.41 16.39 31.90
C SER A 96 -13.27 16.06 30.97
N ALA A 97 -13.65 15.58 29.81
CA ALA A 97 -13.42 16.13 28.47
C ALA A 97 -13.95 15.16 27.40
N SER A 98 -15.11 15.48 26.85
CA SER A 98 -15.64 14.80 25.66
C SER A 98 -14.78 15.12 24.44
N VAL A 99 -13.82 14.28 24.12
CA VAL A 99 -13.20 14.24 22.81
C VAL A 99 -13.91 13.18 22.00
N SER A 100 -14.81 13.63 21.14
CA SER A 100 -15.45 12.83 20.11
C SER A 100 -14.39 12.42 19.07
N SER A 101 -13.73 11.30 19.30
CA SER A 101 -12.91 10.65 18.28
C SER A 101 -13.62 9.41 17.78
N LYS A 102 -14.51 9.59 16.82
CA LYS A 102 -14.95 8.52 15.92
C LYS A 102 -13.84 8.26 14.88
N ALA A 103 -12.70 7.81 15.31
CA ALA A 103 -11.76 7.16 14.41
C ALA A 103 -12.23 5.72 14.28
N VAL A 104 -12.96 5.42 13.21
CA VAL A 104 -13.28 4.06 12.81
C VAL A 104 -11.95 3.45 12.33
N ARG A 105 -11.28 2.67 13.19
CA ARG A 105 -10.16 1.84 12.77
C ARG A 105 -10.74 0.77 11.84
N ARG A 106 -10.44 0.87 10.55
CA ARG A 106 -10.83 -0.09 9.51
C ARG A 106 -10.09 -1.44 9.60
N GLU A 107 -9.25 -1.64 10.57
CA GLU A 107 -8.58 -2.91 10.90
C GLU A 107 -9.36 -3.65 11.99
N ALA A 108 -10.64 -3.89 11.78
CA ALA A 108 -11.47 -4.54 12.75
C ALA A 108 -11.86 -5.94 12.29
N VAL A 109 -11.88 -6.87 13.24
CA VAL A 109 -12.42 -8.21 13.03
C VAL A 109 -13.95 -8.14 13.11
N TYR A 110 -14.62 -8.59 12.06
CA TYR A 110 -16.07 -8.72 12.05
C TYR A 110 -16.45 -10.19 12.11
N THR A 111 -17.47 -10.54 12.89
CA THR A 111 -17.95 -11.92 13.03
C THR A 111 -19.43 -11.98 12.74
N LYS A 112 -19.84 -12.93 11.88
CA LYS A 112 -21.25 -13.12 11.52
C LYS A 112 -21.66 -14.58 11.60
N HIS A 113 -22.83 -14.80 12.16
CA HIS A 113 -23.44 -16.12 12.27
C HIS A 113 -24.41 -16.36 11.11
N TYR A 114 -24.28 -17.51 10.44
CA TYR A 114 -25.07 -17.94 9.30
C TYR A 114 -25.84 -19.22 9.63
N PRO A 115 -27.16 -19.18 9.84
CA PRO A 115 -28.00 -20.38 9.92
C PRO A 115 -28.16 -20.96 8.50
N LEU A 116 -27.80 -22.24 8.34
CA LEU A 116 -27.77 -22.95 7.04
C LEU A 116 -29.13 -23.51 6.57
N GLY A 117 -30.20 -23.20 7.27
CA GLY A 117 -31.55 -23.67 6.93
C GLY A 117 -32.14 -23.10 5.65
N ALA A 118 -33.44 -23.12 5.51
CA ALA A 118 -34.20 -22.77 4.29
C ALA A 118 -33.86 -21.39 3.67
N LYS A 119 -33.30 -20.44 4.44
CA LYS A 119 -32.90 -19.12 3.94
C LYS A 119 -31.72 -19.17 2.97
N LEU A 120 -30.82 -20.15 3.08
CA LEU A 120 -29.63 -20.29 2.23
C LEU A 120 -29.76 -21.39 1.18
N ALA A 121 -30.97 -21.93 1.00
CA ALA A 121 -31.25 -23.03 0.06
C ALA A 121 -30.27 -24.21 0.19
N GLN A 122 -29.78 -24.48 1.41
CA GLN A 122 -28.88 -25.61 1.69
C GLN A 122 -29.59 -26.74 2.41
N CYS A 123 -29.25 -27.98 2.02
CA CYS A 123 -29.79 -29.19 2.65
C CYS A 123 -29.25 -29.39 4.09
N CYS A 124 -28.30 -28.59 4.53
CA CYS A 124 -27.65 -28.69 5.83
C CYS A 124 -28.45 -27.93 6.88
N GLY A 125 -28.92 -28.62 7.92
CA GLY A 125 -29.71 -28.03 9.03
C GLY A 125 -28.83 -27.38 10.13
N GLY A 126 -27.54 -27.14 9.88
CA GLY A 126 -26.61 -26.61 10.85
C GLY A 126 -26.46 -25.06 10.82
N SER A 127 -25.43 -24.58 11.47
CA SER A 127 -25.03 -23.15 11.39
C SER A 127 -23.52 -22.98 11.38
N VAL A 128 -23.06 -21.90 10.79
CA VAL A 128 -21.63 -21.54 10.68
C VAL A 128 -21.42 -20.12 11.18
N THR A 129 -20.34 -19.92 11.92
CA THR A 129 -19.85 -18.56 12.26
C THR A 129 -18.60 -18.28 11.46
N VAL A 130 -18.60 -17.17 10.74
CA VAL A 130 -17.48 -16.72 9.92
C VAL A 130 -16.89 -15.45 10.53
N MET A 131 -15.59 -15.44 10.67
CA MET A 131 -14.77 -14.28 11.03
C MET A 131 -14.22 -13.63 9.75
N PHE A 132 -14.28 -12.32 9.67
CA PHE A 132 -13.79 -11.52 8.57
C PHE A 132 -12.66 -10.61 9.08
N GLU A 133 -11.50 -10.72 8.47
CA GLU A 133 -10.33 -9.89 8.72
C GLU A 133 -10.08 -9.04 7.48
N CYS A 134 -10.16 -7.72 7.64
CA CYS A 134 -9.99 -6.78 6.53
C CYS A 134 -8.54 -6.32 6.43
N PHE A 135 -7.98 -6.39 5.23
CA PHE A 135 -6.61 -5.99 4.92
C PHE A 135 -6.58 -4.95 3.81
N ASN A 136 -5.70 -3.98 3.91
CA ASN A 136 -5.49 -2.93 2.92
C ASN A 136 -6.77 -2.16 2.53
N VAL A 137 -7.79 -2.14 3.39
CA VAL A 137 -9.05 -1.39 3.16
C VAL A 137 -8.83 0.13 3.24
N THR A 138 -7.80 0.58 3.95
CA THR A 138 -7.30 1.94 3.83
C THR A 138 -6.27 1.93 2.71
N PRO A 139 -6.41 2.73 1.66
CA PRO A 139 -5.40 2.81 0.63
C PRO A 139 -4.04 3.10 1.27
N PRO A 140 -2.98 2.38 0.92
CA PRO A 140 -1.66 2.68 1.45
C PRO A 140 -1.31 4.12 1.10
N MET A 141 -0.61 4.80 1.99
CA MET A 141 -0.03 6.12 1.73
C MET A 141 0.80 6.05 0.44
N SER A 142 0.42 6.83 -0.57
CA SER A 142 1.16 6.85 -1.84
C SER A 142 2.03 8.09 -1.90
N VAL A 143 3.33 7.91 -2.13
CA VAL A 143 4.34 8.96 -2.07
C VAL A 143 5.09 9.03 -3.40
N LEU A 144 5.09 10.18 -4.03
CA LEU A 144 5.92 10.47 -5.20
C LEU A 144 7.07 11.37 -4.76
N VAL A 145 8.30 10.89 -4.89
CA VAL A 145 9.50 11.58 -4.43
C VAL A 145 10.36 11.96 -5.62
N PHE A 146 10.62 13.25 -5.77
CA PHE A 146 11.53 13.79 -6.78
C PHE A 146 12.87 14.17 -6.15
N GLY A 147 13.93 13.59 -6.69
CA GLY A 147 15.31 13.76 -6.23
C GLY A 147 15.82 12.58 -5.39
N ALA A 148 17.03 12.12 -5.68
CA ALA A 148 17.67 10.98 -5.02
C ALA A 148 18.94 11.39 -4.22
N GLY A 149 18.92 12.59 -3.63
CA GLY A 149 19.98 13.10 -2.76
C GLY A 149 20.01 12.43 -1.38
N HIS A 150 20.87 12.95 -0.49
CA HIS A 150 21.09 12.37 0.85
C HIS A 150 19.81 12.34 1.70
N VAL A 151 18.98 13.39 1.65
CA VAL A 151 17.71 13.44 2.40
C VAL A 151 16.73 12.40 1.86
N ALA A 152 16.59 12.28 0.54
CA ALA A 152 15.74 11.29 -0.08
C ALA A 152 16.20 9.86 0.25
N SER A 153 17.50 9.58 0.24
CA SER A 153 18.05 8.29 0.65
C SER A 153 17.73 7.95 2.10
N ALA A 154 17.87 8.91 3.02
CA ALA A 154 17.49 8.73 4.42
C ALA A 154 15.97 8.53 4.57
N LEU A 155 15.17 9.25 3.77
CA LEU A 155 13.72 9.10 3.71
C LEU A 155 13.32 7.68 3.29
N MET A 156 13.95 7.12 2.24
CA MET A 156 13.69 5.75 1.78
C MET A 156 13.98 4.70 2.86
N THR A 157 14.99 4.91 3.70
CA THR A 157 15.27 4.00 4.84
C THR A 157 14.09 3.92 5.81
N ILE A 158 13.40 5.03 6.06
CA ILE A 158 12.24 5.05 6.95
C ILE A 158 10.99 4.55 6.23
N LEU A 159 10.75 4.97 4.99
CA LEU A 159 9.59 4.57 4.20
C LEU A 159 9.61 3.06 3.89
N ALA A 160 10.78 2.42 3.87
CA ALA A 160 10.92 0.98 3.71
C ALA A 160 10.20 0.16 4.79
N GLU A 161 10.05 0.72 5.99
CA GLU A 161 9.41 0.08 7.15
C GLU A 161 7.92 0.49 7.31
N LEU A 162 7.40 1.35 6.43
CA LEU A 162 6.03 1.84 6.51
C LEU A 162 5.12 1.22 5.45
N PRO A 163 3.82 1.05 5.74
CA PRO A 163 2.84 0.55 4.78
C PRO A 163 2.49 1.64 3.75
N CYS A 164 3.39 1.91 2.82
CA CYS A 164 3.24 2.93 1.79
C CYS A 164 3.68 2.39 0.42
N GLN A 165 3.31 3.09 -0.63
CA GLN A 165 3.86 2.89 -1.98
C GLN A 165 4.65 4.13 -2.37
N VAL A 166 5.84 3.94 -2.90
CA VAL A 166 6.74 5.02 -3.25
C VAL A 166 7.16 4.91 -4.71
N ASP A 167 6.92 5.97 -5.48
CA ASP A 167 7.56 6.20 -6.76
C ASP A 167 8.69 7.22 -6.54
N TRP A 168 9.92 6.81 -6.82
CA TRP A 168 11.12 7.59 -6.54
C TRP A 168 11.85 7.97 -7.81
N VAL A 169 11.79 9.24 -8.21
CA VAL A 169 12.20 9.74 -9.52
C VAL A 169 13.45 10.60 -9.40
N ASP A 170 14.47 10.30 -10.20
CA ASP A 170 15.65 11.17 -10.43
C ASP A 170 16.20 10.89 -11.83
N SER A 171 16.67 11.91 -12.52
CA SER A 171 17.24 11.77 -13.87
C SER A 171 18.63 11.14 -13.87
N ARG A 172 19.30 11.09 -12.73
CA ARG A 172 20.69 10.65 -12.58
C ARG A 172 20.78 9.19 -12.17
N PRO A 173 21.16 8.27 -13.09
CA PRO A 173 21.23 6.84 -12.80
C PRO A 173 22.22 6.50 -11.68
N GLU A 174 23.32 7.27 -11.53
CA GLU A 174 24.34 7.05 -10.52
C GLU A 174 23.79 7.20 -9.08
N MET A 175 22.72 7.93 -8.89
CA MET A 175 22.09 8.08 -7.58
C MET A 175 21.45 6.77 -7.09
N PHE A 176 21.10 5.88 -8.00
CA PHE A 176 20.49 4.58 -7.71
C PHE A 176 21.48 3.41 -7.73
N GLU A 177 22.75 3.61 -8.16
CA GLU A 177 23.75 2.53 -8.26
C GLU A 177 23.96 1.78 -6.94
N ARG A 178 23.94 2.47 -5.80
CA ARG A 178 24.10 1.88 -4.47
C ARG A 178 23.00 0.88 -4.09
N TYR A 179 21.86 0.95 -4.79
CA TYR A 179 20.72 0.07 -4.57
C TYR A 179 20.66 -1.08 -5.57
N LEU A 180 21.57 -1.15 -6.53
CA LEU A 180 21.63 -2.26 -7.47
C LEU A 180 22.06 -3.55 -6.77
N VAL A 181 21.40 -4.65 -7.09
CA VAL A 181 21.79 -5.97 -6.60
C VAL A 181 23.07 -6.41 -7.31
N ASP A 182 24.09 -6.72 -6.53
CA ASP A 182 25.32 -7.32 -7.08
C ASP A 182 25.02 -8.75 -7.56
N LYS A 183 25.04 -8.94 -8.90
CA LYS A 183 24.77 -10.22 -9.55
C LYS A 183 25.77 -11.32 -9.17
N SER A 184 26.97 -10.98 -8.67
CA SER A 184 27.95 -11.97 -8.23
C SER A 184 27.49 -12.78 -7.02
N ASN A 185 26.67 -12.20 -6.15
CA ASN A 185 26.13 -12.86 -4.96
C ASN A 185 24.93 -13.77 -5.23
N ILE A 186 24.18 -13.54 -6.31
CA ILE A 186 23.02 -14.37 -6.68
C ILE A 186 23.47 -15.77 -7.15
N ASN A 187 24.60 -15.85 -7.86
CA ASN A 187 25.12 -17.12 -8.37
C ASN A 187 25.71 -18.01 -7.26
N GLN A 188 26.19 -17.42 -6.14
CA GLN A 188 26.71 -18.21 -5.01
C GLN A 188 25.61 -18.82 -4.14
N ALA A 189 24.46 -18.17 -4.01
CA ALA A 189 23.32 -18.71 -3.27
C ALA A 189 22.65 -19.89 -3.97
N SER A 190 22.72 -19.95 -5.32
CA SER A 190 22.16 -21.05 -6.11
C SER A 190 23.08 -22.28 -6.14
N THR A 191 24.38 -22.12 -5.95
CA THR A 191 25.36 -23.23 -5.97
C THR A 191 25.51 -23.95 -4.63
N ASN A 192 25.17 -23.29 -3.52
CA ASN A 192 25.28 -23.90 -2.17
C ASN A 192 24.12 -24.81 -1.77
N LYS A 193 23.10 -25.01 -2.62
CA LYS A 193 21.97 -25.94 -2.35
C LYS A 193 22.08 -27.30 -3.07
N LEU A 194 23.17 -27.60 -3.77
CA LEU A 194 23.35 -28.86 -4.50
C LEU A 194 24.61 -29.61 -4.04
N SER A 195 24.84 -29.75 -2.73
CA SER A 195 25.78 -30.75 -2.22
C SER A 195 25.07 -31.58 -1.15
N THR A 196 24.31 -32.59 -1.59
CA THR A 196 23.88 -33.67 -0.71
C THR A 196 24.06 -35.02 -1.39
N ASN A 197 24.96 -35.78 -0.79
CA ASN A 197 24.98 -37.22 -0.55
C ASN A 197 24.55 -38.16 -1.68
N LYS A 198 25.57 -38.85 -2.16
CA LYS A 198 25.46 -40.13 -2.85
C LYS A 198 24.77 -41.17 -1.93
N SER A 199 23.61 -41.63 -2.28
CA SER A 199 23.12 -43.01 -2.20
C SER A 199 21.61 -43.06 -2.41
N GLY A 200 21.16 -43.87 -3.38
CA GLY A 200 19.74 -44.24 -3.56
C GLY A 200 19.20 -43.92 -4.95
N GLN A 201 19.38 -44.87 -5.87
CA GLN A 201 18.65 -44.95 -7.13
C GLN A 201 17.15 -44.93 -6.93
N THR A 202 16.46 -44.04 -7.62
CA THR A 202 15.15 -44.28 -8.22
C THR A 202 15.03 -43.43 -9.50
N ASP A 203 14.88 -44.12 -10.62
CA ASP A 203 14.60 -43.54 -11.93
C ASP A 203 13.27 -42.80 -11.94
N PHE A 204 13.31 -41.51 -12.21
CA PHE A 204 12.20 -40.76 -12.79
C PHE A 204 12.77 -39.86 -13.90
N THR A 205 12.77 -40.38 -15.12
CA THR A 205 12.91 -39.56 -16.34
C THR A 205 11.63 -38.75 -16.51
N TYR A 206 11.64 -37.49 -16.09
CA TYR A 206 10.62 -36.51 -16.46
C TYR A 206 11.30 -35.32 -17.11
N GLN A 207 10.96 -35.12 -18.34
CA GLN A 207 11.24 -34.01 -19.27
C GLN A 207 12.00 -32.80 -18.74
N SER A 208 13.32 -32.81 -18.88
CA SER A 208 14.23 -31.72 -18.47
C SER A 208 14.34 -30.58 -19.49
N THR A 209 13.64 -30.64 -20.64
CA THR A 209 13.81 -29.68 -21.74
C THR A 209 12.95 -28.41 -21.57
N GLU A 210 11.77 -28.50 -20.99
CA GLU A 210 10.91 -27.32 -20.75
C GLU A 210 11.38 -26.46 -19.56
N LEU A 211 11.95 -27.07 -18.53
CA LEU A 211 12.49 -26.34 -17.38
C LEU A 211 13.74 -25.53 -17.73
N HIS A 212 14.55 -26.02 -18.68
CA HIS A 212 15.76 -25.30 -19.15
C HIS A 212 15.42 -24.08 -20.00
N ASN A 213 14.35 -24.12 -20.79
CA ASN A 213 13.91 -22.97 -21.59
C ASN A 213 13.27 -21.89 -20.74
N GLN A 214 12.46 -22.25 -19.75
CA GLN A 214 11.88 -21.30 -18.81
C GLN A 214 12.94 -20.60 -17.93
N THR A 215 13.97 -21.32 -17.50
CA THR A 215 15.09 -20.71 -16.75
C THR A 215 15.95 -19.80 -17.62
N ALA A 216 16.13 -20.10 -18.90
CA ALA A 216 16.88 -19.24 -19.83
C ALA A 216 16.12 -17.96 -20.19
N GLU A 217 14.79 -18.03 -20.36
CA GLU A 217 13.93 -16.85 -20.57
C GLU A 217 13.83 -15.97 -19.31
N LEU A 218 13.69 -16.57 -18.13
CA LEU A 218 13.76 -15.87 -16.84
C LEU A 218 15.13 -15.21 -16.63
N GLN A 219 16.24 -15.88 -16.96
CA GLN A 219 17.58 -15.31 -16.90
C GLN A 219 17.78 -14.19 -17.92
N SER A 220 17.19 -14.28 -19.12
CA SER A 220 17.20 -13.21 -20.12
C SER A 220 16.37 -12.00 -19.71
N ALA A 221 15.21 -12.20 -19.11
CA ALA A 221 14.35 -11.13 -18.55
C ALA A 221 15.01 -10.46 -17.35
N LEU A 222 15.61 -11.24 -16.45
CA LEU A 222 16.39 -10.76 -15.30
C LEU A 222 17.67 -10.04 -15.71
N SER A 223 18.23 -10.33 -16.89
CA SER A 223 19.42 -9.63 -17.40
C SER A 223 19.12 -8.25 -17.96
N LYS A 224 17.86 -7.97 -18.32
CA LYS A 224 17.42 -6.69 -18.88
C LYS A 224 16.80 -5.75 -17.84
N SER A 225 16.29 -6.27 -16.71
CA SER A 225 15.79 -5.44 -15.62
C SER A 225 16.92 -5.16 -14.61
N LYS A 226 17.14 -3.89 -14.31
CA LYS A 226 17.97 -3.50 -13.14
C LYS A 226 17.23 -3.94 -11.89
N LEU A 227 17.76 -4.95 -11.19
CA LEU A 227 17.24 -5.36 -9.88
C LEU A 227 17.81 -4.43 -8.81
N TYR A 228 16.92 -3.82 -8.03
CA TYR A 228 17.29 -2.97 -6.90
C TYR A 228 17.09 -3.73 -5.60
N ASN A 229 18.02 -3.56 -4.67
CA ASN A 229 17.91 -4.03 -3.29
C ASN A 229 17.06 -3.02 -2.47
N LEU A 230 15.82 -2.86 -2.90
CA LEU A 230 14.80 -2.03 -2.26
C LEU A 230 13.55 -2.89 -2.03
N PRO A 231 12.76 -2.60 -0.98
CA PRO A 231 11.45 -3.23 -0.82
C PRO A 231 10.59 -3.03 -2.07
N ALA A 232 9.75 -4.02 -2.42
CA ALA A 232 8.96 -4.01 -3.65
C ALA A 232 7.98 -2.82 -3.77
N HIS A 233 7.64 -2.19 -2.65
CA HIS A 233 6.78 -1.00 -2.60
C HIS A 233 7.52 0.31 -2.88
N ILE A 234 8.86 0.29 -3.00
CA ILE A 234 9.68 1.44 -3.41
C ILE A 234 10.18 1.20 -4.83
N ARG A 235 9.69 1.97 -5.77
CA ARG A 235 9.97 1.85 -7.21
C ARG A 235 10.84 3.01 -7.67
N PRO A 236 12.13 2.79 -7.97
CA PRO A 236 12.98 3.82 -8.54
C PRO A 236 12.70 4.00 -10.04
N HIS A 237 12.65 5.25 -10.47
CA HIS A 237 12.48 5.66 -11.86
C HIS A 237 13.64 6.58 -12.25
N ILE A 238 14.30 6.27 -13.36
CA ILE A 238 15.34 7.12 -13.94
C ILE A 238 14.71 7.77 -15.16
N ASP A 239 14.41 9.06 -15.08
CA ASP A 239 13.70 9.78 -16.11
C ASP A 239 14.11 11.26 -16.16
N ASP A 240 14.30 11.80 -17.36
CA ASP A 240 14.70 13.18 -17.60
C ASP A 240 13.50 14.15 -17.62
N GLU A 241 12.26 13.64 -17.72
CA GLU A 241 11.02 14.40 -17.73
C GLU A 241 10.19 14.14 -16.46
N PRO A 242 10.69 14.52 -15.27
CA PRO A 242 10.03 14.15 -14.01
C PRO A 242 8.63 14.77 -13.85
N VAL A 243 8.31 15.83 -14.58
CA VAL A 243 6.99 16.48 -14.57
C VAL A 243 5.89 15.54 -15.04
N ASP A 244 6.19 14.62 -15.95
CA ASP A 244 5.24 13.68 -16.53
C ASP A 244 4.66 12.68 -15.51
N PHE A 245 5.33 12.52 -14.36
CA PHE A 245 4.85 11.67 -13.27
C PHE A 245 3.75 12.33 -12.42
N VAL A 246 3.66 13.68 -12.42
CA VAL A 246 2.81 14.41 -11.47
C VAL A 246 1.33 14.15 -11.74
N ARG A 247 0.86 14.42 -12.95
CA ARG A 247 -0.56 14.30 -13.30
C ARG A 247 -1.09 12.86 -13.16
N PRO A 248 -0.45 11.84 -13.76
CA PRO A 248 -0.91 10.46 -13.61
C PRO A 248 -0.93 9.98 -12.15
N PHE A 249 0.00 10.46 -11.32
CA PHE A 249 0.04 10.14 -9.90
C PHE A 249 -1.17 10.73 -9.15
N ILE A 250 -1.55 11.98 -9.41
CA ILE A 250 -2.70 12.65 -8.79
C ILE A 250 -4.02 12.00 -9.25
N GLU A 251 -4.16 11.69 -10.53
CA GLU A 251 -5.38 11.14 -11.14
C GLU A 251 -5.75 9.73 -10.60
N GLN A 252 -4.79 8.99 -10.03
CA GLN A 252 -5.10 7.69 -9.40
C GLN A 252 -5.96 7.83 -8.13
N GLY A 253 -6.13 9.03 -7.58
CA GLY A 253 -6.93 9.29 -6.39
C GLY A 253 -6.36 8.72 -5.10
N GLY A 254 -7.11 8.81 -4.01
CA GLY A 254 -6.65 8.42 -2.67
C GLY A 254 -5.71 9.45 -2.03
N GLN A 255 -5.05 9.06 -0.95
CA GLN A 255 -4.12 9.96 -0.23
C GLN A 255 -2.76 10.01 -0.94
N ARG A 256 -2.50 11.12 -1.63
CA ARG A 256 -1.31 11.36 -2.44
C ARG A 256 -0.39 12.37 -1.81
N PHE A 257 0.89 12.02 -1.73
CA PHE A 257 1.95 12.87 -1.18
C PHE A 257 3.02 13.09 -2.24
N ILE A 258 3.22 14.33 -2.66
CA ILE A 258 4.26 14.72 -3.62
C ILE A 258 5.37 15.45 -2.86
N LEU A 259 6.58 14.93 -2.93
CA LEU A 259 7.75 15.44 -2.21
C LEU A 259 8.80 15.88 -3.22
N VAL A 260 9.05 17.19 -3.28
CA VAL A 260 10.02 17.78 -4.20
C VAL A 260 11.29 18.10 -3.43
N MET A 261 12.38 17.42 -3.77
CA MET A 261 13.68 17.56 -3.10
C MET A 261 14.87 17.39 -4.06
N THR A 262 14.73 17.94 -5.26
CA THR A 262 15.81 17.87 -6.25
C THR A 262 16.96 18.81 -5.89
N HIS A 263 18.05 18.73 -6.62
CA HIS A 263 19.18 19.65 -6.48
C HIS A 263 19.01 20.93 -7.31
N ASP A 264 18.06 20.95 -8.24
CA ASP A 264 17.80 22.06 -9.15
C ASP A 264 16.53 22.84 -8.77
N HIS A 265 16.69 24.11 -8.43
CA HIS A 265 15.56 24.96 -8.03
C HIS A 265 14.60 25.26 -9.18
N SER A 266 15.04 25.17 -10.43
CA SER A 266 14.15 25.37 -11.59
C SER A 266 13.24 24.17 -11.77
N VAL A 267 13.81 22.96 -11.68
CA VAL A 267 13.05 21.72 -11.70
C VAL A 267 12.08 21.65 -10.53
N ASP A 268 12.52 21.98 -9.30
CA ASP A 268 11.64 22.05 -8.14
C ASP A 268 10.44 22.97 -8.39
N PHE A 269 10.66 24.14 -9.02
CA PHE A 269 9.59 25.09 -9.29
C PHE A 269 8.60 24.56 -10.33
N GLU A 270 9.08 23.91 -11.40
CA GLU A 270 8.22 23.33 -12.44
C GLU A 270 7.41 22.14 -11.89
N LEU A 271 7.99 21.31 -11.04
CA LEU A 271 7.27 20.20 -10.37
C LEU A 271 6.16 20.70 -9.44
N VAL A 272 6.48 21.72 -8.60
CA VAL A 272 5.48 22.36 -7.74
C VAL A 272 4.36 22.97 -8.59
N ARG A 273 4.70 23.64 -9.68
CA ARG A 273 3.73 24.25 -10.59
C ARG A 273 2.82 23.19 -11.22
N ALA A 274 3.40 22.11 -11.77
CA ALA A 274 2.64 21.03 -12.37
C ALA A 274 1.66 20.38 -11.38
N ALA A 275 2.08 20.23 -10.13
CA ALA A 275 1.20 19.71 -9.08
C ALA A 275 0.03 20.67 -8.78
N LEU A 276 0.30 21.97 -8.64
CA LEU A 276 -0.74 22.97 -8.39
C LEU A 276 -1.67 23.16 -9.59
N ASP A 277 -1.16 23.12 -10.83
CA ASP A 277 -1.96 23.16 -12.06
C ASP A 277 -2.91 21.96 -12.12
N THR A 278 -2.43 20.75 -11.80
CA THR A 278 -3.25 19.55 -11.78
C THR A 278 -4.33 19.63 -10.69
N ILE A 279 -3.99 20.11 -9.48
CA ILE A 279 -4.95 20.27 -8.36
C ILE A 279 -6.05 21.28 -8.71
N SER A 280 -5.72 22.33 -9.46
CA SER A 280 -6.69 23.37 -9.87
C SER A 280 -7.50 23.01 -11.10
N ASP A 281 -7.17 21.93 -11.79
CA ASP A 281 -7.88 21.47 -12.99
C ASP A 281 -9.26 20.90 -12.65
N THR A 282 -10.30 21.70 -12.84
CA THR A 282 -11.70 21.32 -12.58
C THR A 282 -12.25 20.27 -13.56
N SER A 283 -11.50 19.92 -14.60
CA SER A 283 -11.87 18.87 -15.56
C SER A 283 -11.58 17.45 -15.06
N LEU A 284 -10.85 17.33 -13.97
CA LEU A 284 -10.64 16.02 -13.33
C LEU A 284 -11.97 15.45 -12.84
N PRO A 285 -12.25 14.17 -13.12
CA PRO A 285 -13.51 13.56 -12.73
C PRO A 285 -13.61 13.46 -11.21
N HIS A 286 -14.22 14.44 -10.59
CA HIS A 286 -14.60 14.43 -9.16
C HIS A 286 -15.72 13.43 -8.85
N ASP A 287 -16.19 12.65 -9.84
CA ASP A 287 -17.54 12.06 -9.83
C ASP A 287 -17.61 10.57 -9.48
N LYS A 288 -16.55 9.91 -9.03
CA LYS A 288 -16.66 8.47 -8.70
C LYS A 288 -16.15 8.00 -7.36
N CYS A 289 -15.59 8.86 -6.53
CA CYS A 289 -15.30 8.48 -5.14
C CYS A 289 -15.29 9.74 -4.26
N SER A 290 -16.19 9.80 -3.31
CA SER A 290 -16.34 10.89 -2.33
C SER A 290 -15.13 11.08 -1.40
N ASP A 291 -14.00 10.44 -1.69
CA ASP A 291 -12.79 10.38 -0.87
C ASP A 291 -11.52 10.91 -1.58
N ILE A 292 -11.64 11.80 -2.58
CA ILE A 292 -10.44 12.43 -3.15
C ILE A 292 -9.99 13.53 -2.19
N SER A 293 -9.09 13.17 -1.28
CA SER A 293 -8.36 14.17 -0.48
C SER A 293 -7.44 14.97 -1.40
N THR A 294 -7.40 16.29 -1.23
CA THR A 294 -6.45 17.15 -1.94
C THR A 294 -5.03 16.60 -1.74
N PRO A 295 -4.26 16.38 -2.83
CA PRO A 295 -2.90 15.89 -2.72
C PRO A 295 -2.04 16.81 -1.85
N TYR A 296 -1.23 16.21 -0.98
CA TYR A 296 -0.22 16.94 -0.25
C TYR A 296 0.96 17.26 -1.16
N VAL A 297 1.34 18.52 -1.26
CA VAL A 297 2.53 18.97 -2.03
C VAL A 297 3.53 19.61 -1.09
N GLY A 298 4.67 18.95 -0.92
CA GLY A 298 5.76 19.42 -0.07
C GLY A 298 7.06 19.64 -0.83
N CYS A 299 7.77 20.73 -0.55
CA CYS A 299 9.07 21.00 -1.17
C CYS A 299 10.12 21.31 -0.12
N ILE A 300 11.31 20.71 -0.26
CA ILE A 300 12.46 21.04 0.60
C ILE A 300 12.96 22.44 0.31
N ALA A 301 13.10 23.26 1.33
CA ALA A 301 13.50 24.66 1.16
C ALA A 301 14.05 25.29 2.44
N SER A 302 14.86 26.32 2.25
CA SER A 302 15.03 27.36 3.27
C SER A 302 13.82 28.30 3.29
N ALA A 303 13.63 29.05 4.37
CA ALA A 303 12.59 30.07 4.45
C ALA A 303 12.65 31.07 3.29
N THR A 304 13.87 31.44 2.87
CA THR A 304 14.10 32.34 1.73
C THR A 304 13.62 31.72 0.41
N LYS A 305 13.95 30.44 0.15
CA LYS A 305 13.47 29.72 -1.05
C LYS A 305 11.96 29.62 -1.05
N ALA A 306 11.36 29.27 0.09
CA ALA A 306 9.92 29.15 0.26
C ALA A 306 9.20 30.47 -0.08
N LYS A 307 9.66 31.59 0.48
CA LYS A 307 9.11 32.90 0.17
C LYS A 307 9.20 33.23 -1.32
N ARG A 308 10.38 33.05 -1.93
CA ARG A 308 10.59 33.32 -3.36
C ARG A 308 9.69 32.48 -4.27
N PHE A 309 9.45 31.21 -3.92
CA PHE A 309 8.58 30.36 -4.69
C PHE A 309 7.12 30.84 -4.60
N LYS A 310 6.64 31.11 -3.40
CA LYS A 310 5.28 31.61 -3.18
C LYS A 310 5.03 32.95 -3.87
N ASP A 311 5.96 33.90 -3.75
CA ASP A 311 5.87 35.18 -4.44
C ASP A 311 5.82 35.01 -5.97
N ARG A 312 6.65 34.13 -6.53
CA ARG A 312 6.68 33.85 -7.98
C ARG A 312 5.43 33.15 -8.48
N LEU A 313 4.82 32.27 -7.68
CA LEU A 313 3.55 31.63 -8.01
C LEU A 313 2.42 32.67 -8.03
N MET A 314 2.33 33.52 -7.02
CA MET A 314 1.33 34.60 -6.98
C MET A 314 1.49 35.58 -8.16
N GLN A 315 2.72 35.94 -8.53
CA GLN A 315 3.01 36.78 -9.71
C GLN A 315 2.58 36.13 -11.03
N ARG A 316 2.48 34.79 -11.08
CA ARG A 316 1.99 34.02 -12.22
C ARG A 316 0.47 33.80 -12.21
N GLY A 317 -0.24 34.38 -11.25
CA GLY A 317 -1.70 34.35 -11.18
C GLY A 317 -2.31 33.20 -10.37
N TYR A 318 -1.51 32.42 -9.64
CA TYR A 318 -2.04 31.43 -8.71
C TYR A 318 -2.71 32.14 -7.53
N SER A 319 -3.89 31.64 -7.12
CA SER A 319 -4.59 32.20 -5.96
C SER A 319 -3.80 31.94 -4.66
N GLU A 320 -3.92 32.84 -3.71
CA GLU A 320 -3.30 32.70 -2.40
C GLU A 320 -3.73 31.41 -1.69
N GLN A 321 -5.01 31.02 -1.86
CA GLN A 321 -5.55 29.81 -1.32
C GLN A 321 -4.82 28.57 -1.86
N LEU A 322 -4.55 28.50 -3.16
CA LEU A 322 -3.84 27.39 -3.79
C LEU A 322 -2.35 27.37 -3.38
N VAL A 323 -1.70 28.55 -3.37
CA VAL A 323 -0.30 28.67 -2.95
C VAL A 323 -0.10 28.28 -1.49
N ASN A 324 -1.09 28.50 -0.63
CA ASN A 324 -1.04 28.09 0.78
C ASN A 324 -1.20 26.59 1.01
N GLN A 325 -1.64 25.82 0.01
CA GLN A 325 -1.62 24.34 0.05
C GLN A 325 -0.19 23.79 -0.12
N LEU A 326 0.73 24.56 -0.68
CA LEU A 326 2.13 24.17 -0.78
C LEU A 326 2.81 24.23 0.58
N VAL A 327 3.25 23.08 1.08
CA VAL A 327 4.03 22.96 2.33
C VAL A 327 5.51 23.16 2.03
N MET A 328 6.01 24.35 2.38
CA MET A 328 7.37 24.75 2.09
C MET A 328 7.87 25.75 3.14
N PRO A 329 8.90 25.43 3.92
CA PRO A 329 9.68 24.18 3.96
C PRO A 329 8.85 22.97 4.40
N ILE A 330 9.18 21.79 3.84
CA ILE A 330 8.61 20.51 4.26
C ILE A 330 9.26 20.03 5.57
N GLY A 331 8.50 19.30 6.37
CA GLY A 331 8.92 18.70 7.62
C GLY A 331 8.48 19.48 8.86
N LEU A 332 8.27 18.78 9.95
CA LEU A 332 7.98 19.39 11.25
C LEU A 332 9.22 20.11 11.80
N GLN A 333 9.01 21.17 12.59
CA GLN A 333 10.07 21.96 13.22
C GLN A 333 10.64 21.22 14.45
N ILE A 334 11.26 20.05 14.24
CA ILE A 334 11.85 19.23 15.32
C ILE A 334 13.36 19.43 15.49
N GLY A 335 13.97 20.26 14.63
CA GLY A 335 15.40 20.54 14.65
C GLY A 335 16.24 19.56 13.84
N GLY A 336 17.56 19.83 13.77
CA GLY A 336 18.52 19.06 13.00
C GLY A 336 18.65 19.51 11.54
N LYS A 337 19.86 19.34 10.99
CA LYS A 337 20.17 19.63 9.57
C LYS A 337 20.73 18.38 8.87
N GLU A 338 21.03 17.35 9.62
CA GLU A 338 21.51 16.07 9.11
C GLU A 338 20.41 15.41 8.27
N PRO A 339 20.76 14.74 7.18
CA PRO A 339 19.79 14.13 6.25
C PRO A 339 18.75 13.24 6.95
N MET A 340 19.16 12.44 7.94
CA MET A 340 18.24 11.57 8.69
C MET A 340 17.29 12.38 9.59
N ALA A 341 17.76 13.43 10.27
CA ALA A 341 16.91 14.28 11.09
C ALA A 341 15.83 14.98 10.26
N VAL A 342 16.22 15.47 9.07
CA VAL A 342 15.28 16.07 8.10
C VAL A 342 14.30 15.01 7.60
N ALA A 343 14.74 13.80 7.25
CA ALA A 343 13.87 12.69 6.82
C ALA A 343 12.85 12.33 7.90
N VAL A 344 13.27 12.21 9.17
CA VAL A 344 12.37 11.95 10.31
C VAL A 344 11.31 13.05 10.42
N SER A 345 11.68 14.32 10.29
CA SER A 345 10.75 15.45 10.36
C SER A 345 9.71 15.41 9.22
N ILE A 346 10.13 15.01 8.02
CA ILE A 346 9.25 14.84 6.85
C ILE A 346 8.28 13.70 7.10
N VAL A 347 8.78 12.52 7.47
CA VAL A 347 7.93 11.34 7.72
C VAL A 347 6.91 11.61 8.83
N ALA A 348 7.32 12.25 9.92
CA ALA A 348 6.42 12.62 11.01
C ALA A 348 5.28 13.52 10.50
N GLN A 349 5.56 14.49 9.63
CA GLN A 349 4.56 15.34 9.01
C GLN A 349 3.64 14.54 8.06
N LEU A 350 4.19 13.65 7.24
CA LEU A 350 3.39 12.78 6.35
C LEU A 350 2.42 11.90 7.13
N LEU A 351 2.90 11.23 8.17
CA LEU A 351 2.07 10.38 9.03
C LEU A 351 0.98 11.19 9.73
N GLN A 352 1.29 12.40 10.20
CA GLN A 352 0.29 13.30 10.80
C GLN A 352 -0.81 13.64 9.79
N GLN A 353 -0.46 14.01 8.57
CA GLN A 353 -1.41 14.33 7.50
C GLN A 353 -2.22 13.10 7.08
N TYR A 354 -1.55 11.96 6.93
CA TYR A 354 -2.18 10.69 6.57
C TYR A 354 -3.25 10.27 7.58
N HIS A 355 -2.94 10.32 8.88
CA HIS A 355 -3.89 9.95 9.93
C HIS A 355 -4.98 11.00 10.20
N GLN A 356 -4.75 12.28 9.86
CA GLN A 356 -5.78 13.31 9.94
C GLN A 356 -6.79 13.24 8.81
N ALA A 357 -6.36 12.82 7.62
CA ALA A 357 -7.21 12.67 6.45
C ALA A 357 -7.94 11.31 6.39
N THR A 358 -7.53 10.34 7.23
CA THR A 358 -8.21 9.05 7.35
C THR A 358 -9.29 9.16 8.43
N PRO A 359 -10.59 9.14 8.09
CA PRO A 359 -11.69 9.30 9.05
C PRO A 359 -11.83 8.11 10.02
#